data_e37fdd2abb2a51c37977d6c4c1eaae85
#
_entry.id   e37fdd2abb2a51c37977d6c4c1eaae85
#
_cell.length_a   1.000
_cell.length_b   1.000
_cell.length_c   1.000
_cell.angle_alpha   90.00
_cell.angle_beta   90.00
_cell.angle_gamma   90.00
#
_symmetry.space_group_name_H-M   'P 1'
#
loop_
_entity.id
_entity.type
_entity.pdbx_description
1 polymer ?
#
loop_
_entity_poly.entity_id
_entity_poly.type
_entity_poly.pdbx_seq_one_letter_code
_entity_poly.pdbx_strand_id
1 'polypeptide(L)'
;MGPARGLRRTSRIILVDADGAALLFLTAAPDSTRFARWITPGGGVDPGETHEQAAVRELFEETGLVIETVGESVFSLDFDVAWNEADHDRGHAEYYVVRCERFEPASTNWTVEEHVDMLGHRWFTADELLRSGEPFEPYDLPRLLRDLAGER
;
A
#
# COMPACT_ATOMS: atom_id res chain seq x y z
N MET A 1 -19.42 21.43 -14.38
CA MET A 1 -18.82 20.41 -13.47
C MET A 1 -19.80 19.27 -13.29
N GLY A 2 -19.35 18.05 -13.53
CA GLY A 2 -20.15 16.88 -13.23
C GLY A 2 -20.27 16.61 -11.73
N PRO A 3 -21.21 15.79 -11.30
CA PRO A 3 -21.33 15.40 -9.89
C PRO A 3 -20.05 14.70 -9.42
N ALA A 4 -19.72 14.84 -8.13
CA ALA A 4 -18.61 14.16 -7.54
C ALA A 4 -18.79 12.64 -7.66
N ARG A 5 -17.74 11.92 -8.07
CA ARG A 5 -17.78 10.46 -8.25
C ARG A 5 -17.64 9.70 -6.93
N GLY A 6 -17.34 10.42 -5.85
CA GLY A 6 -17.27 9.85 -4.53
C GLY A 6 -15.87 9.65 -4.00
N LEU A 7 -15.81 9.10 -2.81
CA LEU A 7 -14.57 8.87 -2.05
C LEU A 7 -14.26 7.38 -2.03
N ARG A 8 -13.04 7.02 -2.43
CA ARG A 8 -12.54 5.67 -2.24
C ARG A 8 -11.68 5.62 -0.98
N ARG A 9 -12.01 4.73 -0.06
CA ARG A 9 -11.21 4.48 1.13
C ARG A 9 -10.32 3.28 0.90
N THR A 10 -9.04 3.41 1.29
CA THR A 10 -8.07 2.32 1.22
C THR A 10 -7.36 2.17 2.54
N SER A 11 -6.94 0.94 2.85
CA SER A 11 -6.05 0.64 3.97
C SER A 11 -4.75 0.13 3.41
N ARG A 12 -3.64 0.70 3.88
CA ARG A 12 -2.29 0.38 3.44
C ARG A 12 -1.46 -0.11 4.61
N ILE A 13 -0.54 -1.00 4.35
CA ILE A 13 0.28 -1.60 5.38
C ILE A 13 1.75 -1.28 5.14
N ILE A 14 2.41 -0.70 6.14
CA ILE A 14 3.86 -0.56 6.18
C ILE A 14 4.38 -1.83 6.85
N LEU A 15 4.71 -2.82 6.04
CA LEU A 15 5.17 -4.14 6.49
C LEU A 15 6.68 -4.12 6.59
N VAL A 16 7.20 -4.06 7.82
CA VAL A 16 8.63 -3.86 8.07
C VAL A 16 9.26 -5.09 8.70
N ASP A 17 10.49 -5.39 8.28
CA ASP A 17 11.29 -6.47 8.85
C ASP A 17 12.20 -5.96 9.99
N ALA A 18 13.03 -6.85 10.53
CA ALA A 18 13.93 -6.52 11.64
C ALA A 18 14.99 -5.48 11.25
N ASP A 19 15.33 -5.37 9.98
CA ASP A 19 16.32 -4.42 9.47
C ASP A 19 15.73 -3.06 9.13
N GLY A 20 14.42 -2.88 9.32
CA GLY A 20 13.73 -1.64 8.98
C GLY A 20 13.39 -1.52 7.51
N ALA A 21 13.45 -2.60 6.74
CA ALA A 21 13.04 -2.62 5.35
C ALA A 21 11.55 -2.89 5.22
N ALA A 22 10.88 -2.19 4.32
CA ALA A 22 9.46 -2.38 4.04
C ALA A 22 9.26 -3.12 2.71
N LEU A 23 8.24 -3.98 2.69
CA LEU A 23 7.84 -4.65 1.46
C LEU A 23 7.03 -3.70 0.59
N LEU A 24 7.49 -3.50 -0.65
CA LEU A 24 6.78 -2.71 -1.64
C LEU A 24 6.53 -3.52 -2.90
N PHE A 25 5.42 -3.23 -3.56
CA PHE A 25 5.09 -3.82 -4.86
C PHE A 25 5.28 -2.77 -5.95
N LEU A 26 5.97 -3.15 -7.02
CA LEU A 26 6.06 -2.33 -8.23
C LEU A 26 4.73 -2.50 -8.97
N THR A 27 3.92 -1.46 -9.00
CA THR A 27 2.56 -1.54 -9.48
C THR A 27 2.35 -0.54 -10.63
N ALA A 28 1.84 -1.03 -11.75
CA ALA A 28 1.50 -0.18 -12.89
C ALA A 28 0.13 0.49 -12.67
N ALA A 29 0.02 1.76 -13.05
CA ALA A 29 -1.26 2.46 -13.02
C ALA A 29 -2.26 1.74 -13.93
N PRO A 30 -3.56 1.70 -13.54
CA PRO A 30 -4.57 0.99 -14.32
C PRO A 30 -4.97 1.72 -15.60
N ASP A 31 -4.52 2.94 -15.82
CA ASP A 31 -4.83 3.71 -17.03
C ASP A 31 -3.85 3.36 -18.18
N SER A 32 -4.04 4.04 -19.33
CA SER A 32 -3.24 3.78 -20.53
C SER A 32 -1.77 4.14 -20.39
N THR A 33 -1.38 4.94 -19.39
CA THR A 33 0.02 5.31 -19.18
C THR A 33 0.84 4.15 -18.63
N ARG A 34 0.21 3.22 -17.92
CA ARG A 34 0.89 2.13 -17.23
C ARG A 34 2.09 2.60 -16.39
N PHE A 35 1.99 3.82 -15.85
CA PHE A 35 3.02 4.39 -15.00
C PHE A 35 3.27 3.49 -13.78
N ALA A 36 4.51 3.02 -13.63
CA ALA A 36 4.87 2.10 -12.55
C ALA A 36 5.52 2.84 -11.39
N ARG A 37 5.11 2.50 -10.18
CA ARG A 37 5.69 3.02 -8.94
C ARG A 37 5.62 1.97 -7.85
N TRP A 38 6.49 2.12 -6.86
CA TRP A 38 6.52 1.23 -5.70
C TRP A 38 5.45 1.69 -4.70
N ILE A 39 4.59 0.78 -4.27
CA ILE A 39 3.53 1.08 -3.29
C ILE A 39 3.52 0.03 -2.18
N THR A 40 3.00 0.45 -1.03
CA THR A 40 2.78 -0.45 0.10
C THR A 40 1.64 -1.44 -0.21
N PRO A 41 1.65 -2.64 0.40
CA PRO A 41 0.51 -3.53 0.31
C PRO A 41 -0.77 -2.86 0.82
N GLY A 42 -1.90 -3.26 0.28
CA GLY A 42 -3.19 -2.75 0.72
C GLY A 42 -4.18 -2.64 -0.42
N GLY A 43 -5.36 -2.13 -0.11
CA GLY A 43 -6.40 -1.98 -1.10
C GLY A 43 -7.67 -1.36 -0.51
N GLY A 44 -8.75 -1.46 -1.28
CA GLY A 44 -10.01 -0.82 -0.94
C GLY A 44 -10.70 -1.40 0.28
N VAL A 45 -11.35 -0.52 1.03
CA VAL A 45 -12.22 -0.91 2.16
C VAL A 45 -13.58 -1.28 1.57
N ASP A 46 -14.05 -2.49 1.87
CA ASP A 46 -15.33 -2.97 1.38
C ASP A 46 -16.51 -2.37 2.18
N PRO A 47 -17.71 -2.29 1.60
CA PRO A 47 -18.88 -1.82 2.35
C PRO A 47 -19.08 -2.61 3.64
N GLY A 48 -19.27 -1.89 4.75
CA GLY A 48 -19.46 -2.50 6.07
C GLY A 48 -18.18 -2.92 6.78
N GLU A 49 -17.03 -2.76 6.12
CA GLU A 49 -15.72 -3.10 6.67
C GLU A 49 -15.10 -1.87 7.32
N THR A 50 -14.36 -2.05 8.42
CA THR A 50 -13.52 -0.97 8.97
C THR A 50 -12.20 -0.93 8.21
N HIS A 51 -11.45 0.18 8.36
CA HIS A 51 -10.09 0.27 7.81
C HIS A 51 -9.18 -0.83 8.36
N GLU A 52 -9.30 -1.14 9.65
CA GLU A 52 -8.50 -2.19 10.29
C GLU A 52 -8.81 -3.56 9.72
N GLN A 53 -10.09 -3.86 9.51
CA GLN A 53 -10.51 -5.12 8.90
C GLN A 53 -10.01 -5.24 7.46
N ALA A 54 -10.08 -4.15 6.71
CA ALA A 54 -9.56 -4.11 5.34
C ALA A 54 -8.04 -4.35 5.31
N ALA A 55 -7.31 -3.76 6.26
CA ALA A 55 -5.86 -3.95 6.34
C ALA A 55 -5.50 -5.42 6.56
N VAL A 56 -6.19 -6.10 7.48
CA VAL A 56 -5.96 -7.53 7.76
C VAL A 56 -6.26 -8.37 6.51
N ARG A 57 -7.39 -8.14 5.87
CA ARG A 57 -7.82 -8.88 4.68
C ARG A 57 -6.87 -8.65 3.50
N GLU A 58 -6.56 -7.39 3.20
CA GLU A 58 -5.71 -7.05 2.06
C GLU A 58 -4.28 -7.58 2.23
N LEU A 59 -3.75 -7.53 3.45
CA LEU A 59 -2.43 -8.08 3.71
C LEU A 59 -2.39 -9.58 3.40
N PHE A 60 -3.41 -10.32 3.82
CA PHE A 60 -3.52 -11.74 3.52
C PHE A 60 -3.65 -11.98 2.01
N GLU A 61 -4.53 -11.23 1.34
CA GLU A 61 -4.77 -11.41 -0.10
C GLU A 61 -3.52 -11.12 -0.92
N GLU A 62 -2.76 -10.10 -0.57
CA GLU A 62 -1.60 -9.67 -1.37
C GLU A 62 -0.29 -10.39 -1.01
N THR A 63 -0.12 -10.82 0.22
CA THR A 63 1.14 -11.39 0.68
C THR A 63 1.04 -12.81 1.24
N GLY A 64 -0.16 -13.25 1.62
CA GLY A 64 -0.36 -14.51 2.30
C GLY A 64 -0.13 -14.44 3.81
N LEU A 65 0.29 -13.29 4.34
CA LEU A 65 0.54 -13.14 5.78
C LEU A 65 -0.77 -13.00 6.55
N VAL A 66 -0.97 -13.89 7.51
CA VAL A 66 -2.17 -13.88 8.38
C VAL A 66 -1.83 -13.16 9.67
N ILE A 67 -2.59 -12.11 9.97
CA ILE A 67 -2.54 -11.41 11.26
C ILE A 67 -3.96 -11.29 11.81
N GLU A 68 -4.10 -11.16 13.12
CA GLU A 68 -5.41 -11.05 13.75
C GLU A 68 -5.94 -9.61 13.71
N THR A 69 -5.04 -8.65 13.92
CA THR A 69 -5.41 -7.24 14.00
C THR A 69 -4.20 -6.36 13.64
N VAL A 70 -4.50 -5.11 13.33
CA VAL A 70 -3.50 -4.04 13.21
C VAL A 70 -3.69 -3.06 14.36
N GLY A 71 -2.65 -2.32 14.68
CA GLY A 71 -2.78 -1.26 15.69
C GLY A 71 -3.49 -0.03 15.14
N GLU A 72 -3.23 1.12 15.74
CA GLU A 72 -3.78 2.39 15.27
C GLU A 72 -3.08 2.83 13.98
N SER A 73 -3.81 3.59 13.16
CA SER A 73 -3.24 4.22 11.98
C SER A 73 -2.11 5.15 12.38
N VAL A 74 -0.98 5.06 11.68
CA VAL A 74 0.21 5.89 11.95
C VAL A 74 0.32 7.06 10.98
N PHE A 75 -0.43 7.04 9.90
CA PHE A 75 -0.39 8.08 8.87
C PHE A 75 -1.67 7.99 8.04
N SER A 76 -2.19 9.14 7.64
CA SER A 76 -3.32 9.19 6.72
C SER A 76 -3.06 10.19 5.61
N LEU A 77 -3.68 9.96 4.46
CA LEU A 77 -3.45 10.76 3.26
C LEU A 77 -4.76 10.89 2.49
N ASP A 78 -5.13 12.13 2.17
CA ASP A 78 -6.21 12.43 1.26
C ASP A 78 -5.61 12.84 -0.08
N PHE A 79 -6.20 12.39 -1.18
CA PHE A 79 -5.68 12.69 -2.52
C PHE A 79 -6.81 12.75 -3.54
N ASP A 80 -6.55 13.47 -4.63
CA ASP A 80 -7.45 13.51 -5.77
C ASP A 80 -7.10 12.40 -6.75
N VAL A 81 -8.13 11.82 -7.38
CA VAL A 81 -7.98 10.77 -8.37
C VAL A 81 -8.09 11.40 -9.75
N ALA A 82 -7.01 11.31 -10.53
CA ALA A 82 -6.86 12.05 -11.77
C ALA A 82 -7.22 11.26 -13.04
N TRP A 83 -7.33 9.94 -12.99
CA TRP A 83 -7.63 9.16 -14.20
C TRP A 83 -9.12 9.09 -14.47
N ASN A 84 -9.47 9.20 -15.76
CA ASN A 84 -10.85 9.36 -16.22
C ASN A 84 -11.75 8.14 -16.01
N GLU A 85 -11.17 6.96 -15.87
CA GLU A 85 -11.89 5.69 -15.78
C GLU A 85 -12.22 5.29 -14.34
N ALA A 86 -11.80 6.10 -13.37
CA ALA A 86 -12.06 5.84 -11.96
C ALA A 86 -13.55 6.10 -11.63
N ASP A 87 -14.10 5.27 -10.75
CA ASP A 87 -15.47 5.42 -10.25
C ASP A 87 -15.56 6.41 -9.08
N HIS A 88 -14.45 7.06 -8.74
CA HIS A 88 -14.32 8.02 -7.64
C HIS A 88 -13.36 9.14 -8.04
N ASP A 89 -13.50 10.29 -7.41
CA ASP A 89 -12.67 11.47 -7.69
C ASP A 89 -11.76 11.86 -6.53
N ARG A 90 -11.93 11.24 -5.36
CA ARG A 90 -11.09 11.46 -4.18
C ARG A 90 -10.73 10.13 -3.54
N GLY A 91 -9.58 10.12 -2.88
CA GLY A 91 -9.14 8.97 -2.11
C GLY A 91 -8.76 9.37 -0.70
N HIS A 92 -8.94 8.43 0.23
CA HIS A 92 -8.48 8.52 1.61
C HIS A 92 -7.80 7.22 1.99
N ALA A 93 -6.53 7.30 2.40
CA ALA A 93 -5.76 6.14 2.81
C ALA A 93 -5.37 6.23 4.27
N GLU A 94 -5.53 5.12 5.00
CA GLU A 94 -5.01 4.94 6.35
C GLU A 94 -3.86 3.94 6.29
N TYR A 95 -2.76 4.25 6.99
CA TYR A 95 -1.55 3.42 6.99
C TYR A 95 -1.33 2.79 8.35
N TYR A 96 -1.08 1.48 8.34
CA TYR A 96 -0.86 0.66 9.52
C TYR A 96 0.51 0.02 9.47
N VAL A 97 1.17 -0.13 10.62
CA VAL A 97 2.47 -0.80 10.71
C VAL A 97 2.28 -2.24 11.15
N VAL A 98 2.90 -3.17 10.44
CA VAL A 98 2.99 -4.57 10.82
C VAL A 98 4.47 -4.96 10.79
N ARG A 99 4.98 -5.47 11.91
CA ARG A 99 6.37 -5.93 12.02
C ARG A 99 6.40 -7.44 11.84
N CYS A 100 7.35 -7.91 11.03
CA CYS A 100 7.47 -9.33 10.73
C CYS A 100 8.91 -9.67 10.35
N GLU A 101 9.19 -10.96 10.22
CA GLU A 101 10.41 -11.40 9.56
C GLU A 101 10.24 -11.28 8.05
N ARG A 102 11.34 -10.98 7.35
CA ARG A 102 11.30 -10.91 5.88
C ARG A 102 10.87 -12.26 5.30
N PHE A 103 9.97 -12.22 4.31
CA PHE A 103 9.45 -13.42 3.65
C PHE A 103 9.18 -13.12 2.18
N GLU A 104 8.94 -14.17 1.40
CA GLU A 104 8.49 -14.04 0.02
C GLU A 104 6.97 -13.97 0.00
N PRO A 105 6.40 -12.88 -0.52
CA PRO A 105 4.94 -12.77 -0.58
C PRO A 105 4.36 -13.80 -1.55
N ALA A 106 3.23 -14.41 -1.13
CA ALA A 106 2.51 -15.37 -1.95
C ALA A 106 1.47 -14.64 -2.81
N SER A 107 1.40 -15.00 -4.09
CA SER A 107 0.46 -14.41 -5.05
C SER A 107 -0.80 -15.24 -5.25
N THR A 108 -0.97 -16.31 -4.48
CA THR A 108 -2.05 -17.29 -4.67
C THR A 108 -3.45 -16.67 -4.61
N ASN A 109 -3.62 -15.64 -3.81
CA ASN A 109 -4.92 -15.00 -3.59
C ASN A 109 -5.09 -13.68 -4.37
N TRP A 110 -4.17 -13.38 -5.29
CA TRP A 110 -4.27 -12.17 -6.10
C TRP A 110 -5.45 -12.24 -7.06
N THR A 111 -6.09 -11.08 -7.28
CA THR A 111 -7.10 -10.93 -8.33
C THR A 111 -6.44 -10.98 -9.70
N VAL A 112 -7.25 -11.12 -10.76
CA VAL A 112 -6.74 -11.08 -12.14
C VAL A 112 -6.06 -9.73 -12.42
N GLU A 113 -6.67 -8.63 -11.96
CA GLU A 113 -6.12 -7.28 -12.12
C GLU A 113 -4.78 -7.12 -11.40
N GLU A 114 -4.65 -7.68 -10.21
CA GLU A 114 -3.41 -7.64 -9.45
C GLU A 114 -2.29 -8.39 -10.16
N HIS A 115 -2.57 -9.54 -10.78
CA HIS A 115 -1.58 -10.25 -11.58
C HIS A 115 -1.11 -9.44 -12.80
N VAL A 116 -1.98 -8.61 -13.37
CA VAL A 116 -1.65 -7.75 -14.51
C VAL A 116 -0.87 -6.51 -14.05
N ASP A 117 -1.27 -5.89 -12.95
CA ASP A 117 -0.77 -4.59 -12.52
C ASP A 117 0.45 -4.67 -11.62
N MET A 118 0.59 -5.73 -10.84
CA MET A 118 1.74 -5.91 -9.94
C MET A 118 2.90 -6.56 -10.69
N LEU A 119 3.94 -5.77 -10.97
CA LEU A 119 5.07 -6.16 -11.81
C LEU A 119 6.21 -6.81 -11.04
N GLY A 120 6.26 -6.62 -9.73
CA GLY A 120 7.31 -7.18 -8.90
C GLY A 120 7.19 -6.72 -7.45
N HIS A 121 8.10 -7.20 -6.62
CA HIS A 121 8.16 -6.79 -5.22
C HIS A 121 9.61 -6.70 -4.76
N ARG A 122 9.84 -5.90 -3.72
CA ARG A 122 11.17 -5.76 -3.11
C ARG A 122 11.03 -5.19 -1.71
N TRP A 123 11.97 -5.56 -0.84
CA TRP A 123 12.10 -4.98 0.49
C TRP A 123 13.10 -3.82 0.42
N PHE A 124 12.68 -2.63 0.87
CA PHE A 124 13.48 -1.41 0.83
C PHE A 124 13.66 -0.83 2.23
N THR A 125 14.90 -0.52 2.60
CA THR A 125 15.12 0.44 3.68
C THR A 125 14.86 1.85 3.17
N ALA A 126 14.75 2.83 4.09
CA ALA A 126 14.57 4.23 3.69
C ALA A 126 15.68 4.70 2.74
N ASP A 127 16.94 4.36 3.07
CA ASP A 127 18.08 4.77 2.26
C ASP A 127 18.09 4.12 0.88
N GLU A 128 17.75 2.84 0.81
CA GLU A 128 17.66 2.13 -0.47
C GLU A 128 16.57 2.74 -1.37
N LEU A 129 15.43 3.08 -0.77
CA LEU A 129 14.32 3.67 -1.51
C LEU A 129 14.70 5.04 -2.08
N LEU A 130 15.36 5.87 -1.28
CA LEU A 130 15.84 7.18 -1.74
C LEU A 130 16.91 7.06 -2.82
N ARG A 131 17.85 6.11 -2.68
CA ARG A 131 18.90 5.90 -3.65
C ARG A 131 18.41 5.32 -4.98
N SER A 132 17.25 4.64 -4.97
CA SER A 132 16.71 4.03 -6.18
C SER A 132 16.35 5.05 -7.25
N GLY A 133 15.96 6.26 -6.84
CA GLY A 133 15.49 7.29 -7.77
C GLY A 133 14.17 6.95 -8.44
N GLU A 134 13.51 5.86 -8.04
CA GLU A 134 12.26 5.41 -8.64
C GLU A 134 11.04 5.98 -7.90
N PRO A 135 9.93 6.17 -8.60
CA PRO A 135 8.70 6.68 -7.97
C PRO A 135 8.17 5.71 -6.89
N PHE A 136 7.65 6.29 -5.82
CA PHE A 136 7.03 5.50 -4.74
C PHE A 136 5.92 6.29 -4.06
N GLU A 137 5.04 5.59 -3.37
CA GLU A 137 3.94 6.16 -2.58
C GLU A 137 3.86 5.47 -1.21
N PRO A 138 3.56 6.19 -0.14
CA PRO A 138 3.39 7.66 -0.07
C PRO A 138 4.74 8.38 -0.11
N TYR A 139 4.74 9.65 -0.50
CA TYR A 139 5.99 10.43 -0.59
C TYR A 139 6.75 10.53 0.73
N ASP A 140 6.04 10.42 1.85
CA ASP A 140 6.61 10.46 3.22
C ASP A 140 7.20 9.12 3.67
N LEU A 141 7.12 8.08 2.84
CA LEU A 141 7.52 6.73 3.24
C LEU A 141 8.94 6.63 3.81
N PRO A 142 9.96 7.28 3.22
CA PRO A 142 11.30 7.21 3.82
C PRO A 142 11.36 7.77 5.24
N ARG A 143 10.66 8.90 5.51
CA ARG A 143 10.58 9.46 6.85
C ARG A 143 9.87 8.51 7.82
N LEU A 144 8.76 7.93 7.39
CA LEU A 144 8.00 6.96 8.20
C LEU A 144 8.87 5.76 8.56
N LEU A 145 9.64 5.24 7.61
CA LEU A 145 10.55 4.11 7.85
C LEU A 145 11.67 4.46 8.84
N ARG A 146 12.21 5.67 8.75
CA ARG A 146 13.24 6.15 9.69
C ARG A 146 12.67 6.31 11.09
N ASP A 147 11.46 6.85 11.23
CA ASP A 147 10.79 7.00 12.52
C ASP A 147 10.55 5.63 13.17
N LEU A 148 10.11 4.65 12.39
CA LEU A 148 9.89 3.29 12.87
C LEU A 148 11.19 2.61 13.32
N ALA A 149 12.30 2.86 12.63
CA ALA A 149 13.61 2.33 13.01
C ALA A 149 14.08 2.90 14.35
N GLY A 150 13.72 4.15 14.66
CA GLY A 150 14.06 4.79 15.94
C GLY A 150 13.23 4.31 17.12
N GLU A 151 12.14 3.60 16.89
CA GLU A 151 11.21 3.12 17.94
C GLU A 151 11.57 1.74 18.52
N ARG A 152 12.70 1.20 18.15
CA ARG A 152 13.12 -0.12 18.65
C ARG A 152 13.50 -0.14 20.11
#